data_4d18dcf34aedf9f166fcadc1db98ae8f
#
_entry.id   4d18dcf34aedf9f166fcadc1db98ae8f
#
_cell.length_a   1.000
_cell.length_b   1.000
_cell.length_c   1.000
_cell.angle_alpha   90.00
_cell.angle_beta   90.00
_cell.angle_gamma   90.00
#
_symmetry.space_group_name_H-M   'P 1'
#
loop_
_entity.id
_entity.type
_entity.pdbx_description
1 polymer ?
#
loop_
_entity_poly.entity_id
_entity_poly.type
_entity_poly.pdbx_seq_one_letter_code
_entity_poly.pdbx_strand_id
1 'polypeptide(L)'
;EKEDQWMAIEYLTGLNAIVMKAIWNIEKRQGRVIIQDLVEEIKRNTGKEYHRNSVSTYLRRLEKKDFIETKKEGRRSFICSKVDESDYHKVQFEQMKKVWFDDSWDEFSVALSDVVKQEENDKLRRLIDDLDDSAD
;
A
#
# COMPACT_ATOMS: atom_id res chain seq x y z
N GLU A 1 -9.95 13.06 18.80
CA GLU A 1 -8.69 13.73 18.55
C GLU A 1 -8.10 13.34 17.20
N LYS A 2 -7.39 14.27 16.57
CA LYS A 2 -6.82 14.05 15.23
C LYS A 2 -5.81 12.91 15.17
N GLU A 3 -5.11 12.65 16.26
CA GLU A 3 -4.06 11.65 16.30
C GLU A 3 -4.57 10.21 16.15
N ASP A 4 -5.83 9.96 16.55
CA ASP A 4 -6.41 8.61 16.54
C ASP A 4 -7.42 8.37 15.42
N GLN A 5 -7.58 9.32 14.49
CA GLN A 5 -8.54 9.19 13.37
C GLN A 5 -8.25 7.98 12.48
N TRP A 6 -6.97 7.66 12.30
CA TRP A 6 -6.58 6.51 11.48
C TRP A 6 -7.02 5.17 12.08
N MET A 7 -7.25 5.10 13.38
CA MET A 7 -7.71 3.88 14.07
C MET A 7 -9.11 3.44 13.64
N ALA A 8 -9.92 4.37 13.13
CA ALA A 8 -11.25 4.05 12.61
C ALA A 8 -11.21 3.47 11.19
N ILE A 9 -10.06 3.51 10.53
CA ILE A 9 -9.90 3.01 9.17
C ILE A 9 -9.86 1.48 9.18
N GLU A 10 -10.66 0.87 8.31
CA GLU A 10 -10.74 -0.59 8.21
C GLU A 10 -9.49 -1.18 7.54
N TYR A 11 -9.03 -2.32 8.04
CA TYR A 11 -7.92 -3.04 7.45
C TYR A 11 -8.36 -3.73 6.16
N LEU A 12 -7.63 -3.50 5.06
CA LEU A 12 -7.94 -4.08 3.74
C LEU A 12 -7.14 -5.35 3.49
N THR A 13 -7.78 -6.32 2.83
CA THR A 13 -7.13 -7.58 2.44
C THR A 13 -7.46 -7.92 0.98
N GLY A 14 -6.65 -8.80 0.40
CA GLY A 14 -6.88 -9.32 -0.94
C GLY A 14 -6.94 -8.26 -2.01
N LEU A 15 -7.89 -8.41 -2.93
CA LEU A 15 -8.05 -7.48 -4.05
C LEU A 15 -8.44 -6.07 -3.63
N ASN A 16 -9.13 -5.91 -2.51
CA ASN A 16 -9.43 -4.58 -1.97
C ASN A 16 -8.13 -3.80 -1.72
N ALA A 17 -7.13 -4.46 -1.13
CA ALA A 17 -5.83 -3.83 -0.87
C ALA A 17 -5.08 -3.53 -2.18
N ILE A 18 -5.10 -4.45 -3.12
CA ILE A 18 -4.44 -4.28 -4.42
C ILE A 18 -5.04 -3.10 -5.19
N VAL A 19 -6.37 -3.02 -5.26
CA VAL A 19 -7.06 -1.93 -5.95
C VAL A 19 -6.78 -0.59 -5.28
N MET A 20 -6.84 -0.55 -3.95
CA MET A 20 -6.59 0.71 -3.22
C MET A 20 -5.16 1.19 -3.39
N LYS A 21 -4.17 0.28 -3.35
CA LYS A 21 -2.77 0.64 -3.60
C LYS A 21 -2.58 1.20 -5.01
N ALA A 22 -3.25 0.61 -6.00
CA ALA A 22 -3.20 1.10 -7.37
C ALA A 22 -3.77 2.53 -7.48
N ILE A 23 -4.86 2.82 -6.77
CA ILE A 23 -5.44 4.17 -6.75
C ILE A 23 -4.43 5.17 -6.20
N TRP A 24 -3.81 4.89 -5.06
CA TRP A 24 -2.81 5.79 -4.47
C TRP A 24 -1.62 5.99 -5.40
N ASN A 25 -1.15 4.94 -6.06
CA ASN A 25 -0.02 5.03 -7.00
C ASN A 25 -0.33 5.95 -8.18
N ILE A 26 -1.53 5.82 -8.75
CA ILE A 26 -1.96 6.65 -9.88
C ILE A 26 -2.13 8.10 -9.44
N GLU A 27 -2.74 8.33 -8.27
CA GLU A 27 -2.91 9.68 -7.73
C GLU A 27 -1.58 10.41 -7.57
N LYS A 28 -0.55 9.71 -7.08
CA LYS A 28 0.78 10.28 -6.93
C LYS A 28 1.43 10.65 -8.25
N ARG A 29 1.19 9.85 -9.29
CA ARG A 29 1.83 10.02 -10.59
C ARG A 29 1.13 11.05 -11.45
N GLN A 30 -0.19 11.06 -11.48
CA GLN A 30 -0.96 11.89 -12.42
C GLN A 30 -2.13 12.66 -11.81
N GLY A 31 -2.46 12.41 -10.56
CA GLY A 31 -3.51 13.12 -9.83
C GLY A 31 -4.91 12.61 -10.05
N ARG A 32 -5.29 12.25 -11.27
CA ARG A 32 -6.63 11.78 -11.61
C ARG A 32 -6.64 10.29 -11.89
N VAL A 33 -7.69 9.61 -11.42
CA VAL A 33 -7.83 8.17 -11.56
C VAL A 33 -9.14 7.85 -12.29
N ILE A 34 -9.03 7.13 -13.40
CA ILE A 34 -10.18 6.54 -14.09
C ILE A 34 -10.04 5.02 -14.04
N ILE A 35 -11.17 4.32 -14.25
CA ILE A 35 -11.19 2.85 -14.11
C ILE A 35 -10.22 2.15 -15.09
N GLN A 36 -10.05 2.70 -16.29
CA GLN A 36 -9.14 2.13 -17.28
C GLN A 36 -7.69 2.16 -16.77
N ASP A 37 -7.29 3.24 -16.14
CA ASP A 37 -5.96 3.38 -15.55
C ASP A 37 -5.74 2.34 -14.45
N LEU A 38 -6.77 2.05 -13.67
CA LEU A 38 -6.69 1.05 -12.61
C LEU A 38 -6.46 -0.35 -13.17
N VAL A 39 -7.20 -0.72 -14.20
CA VAL A 39 -7.03 -2.04 -14.84
C VAL A 39 -5.58 -2.21 -15.31
N GLU A 40 -5.04 -1.18 -15.95
CA GLU A 40 -3.66 -1.19 -16.44
C GLU A 40 -2.62 -1.21 -15.31
N GLU A 41 -2.86 -0.43 -14.26
CA GLU A 41 -1.95 -0.36 -13.11
C GLU A 41 -1.90 -1.70 -12.38
N ILE A 42 -3.03 -2.34 -12.16
CA ILE A 42 -3.12 -3.64 -11.50
C ILE A 42 -2.39 -4.70 -12.33
N LYS A 43 -2.58 -4.69 -13.64
CA LYS A 43 -1.89 -5.61 -14.54
C LYS A 43 -0.36 -5.43 -14.46
N ARG A 44 0.09 -4.19 -14.45
CA ARG A 44 1.52 -3.86 -14.34
C ARG A 44 2.13 -4.36 -13.03
N ASN A 45 1.39 -4.19 -11.93
CA ASN A 45 1.90 -4.51 -10.59
C ASN A 45 1.79 -5.98 -10.21
N THR A 46 0.78 -6.68 -10.70
CA THR A 46 0.49 -8.06 -10.31
C THR A 46 0.73 -9.08 -11.43
N GLY A 47 0.85 -8.62 -12.68
CA GLY A 47 0.91 -9.48 -13.84
C GLY A 47 -0.41 -10.12 -14.23
N LYS A 48 -1.48 -9.84 -13.48
CA LYS A 48 -2.81 -10.40 -13.74
C LYS A 48 -3.73 -9.35 -14.36
N GLU A 49 -4.47 -9.76 -15.38
CA GLU A 49 -5.44 -8.91 -16.04
C GLU A 49 -6.82 -9.18 -15.46
N TYR A 50 -7.39 -8.17 -14.81
CA TYR A 50 -8.74 -8.25 -14.26
C TYR A 50 -9.71 -7.54 -15.16
N HIS A 51 -10.89 -8.15 -15.34
CA HIS A 51 -11.95 -7.55 -16.12
C HIS A 51 -12.44 -6.25 -15.44
N ARG A 52 -12.78 -5.27 -16.25
CA ARG A 52 -13.28 -3.98 -15.78
C ARG A 52 -14.45 -4.11 -14.79
N ASN A 53 -15.35 -5.07 -15.03
CA ASN A 53 -16.49 -5.31 -14.15
C ASN A 53 -16.06 -5.80 -12.77
N SER A 54 -14.99 -6.61 -12.71
CA SER A 54 -14.44 -7.07 -11.42
C SER A 54 -13.85 -5.90 -10.64
N VAL A 55 -13.10 -5.04 -11.33
CA VAL A 55 -12.52 -3.84 -10.71
C VAL A 55 -13.65 -2.93 -10.18
N SER A 56 -14.71 -2.75 -10.97
CA SER A 56 -15.88 -1.96 -10.55
C SER A 56 -16.52 -2.49 -9.27
N THR A 57 -16.58 -3.81 -9.13
CA THR A 57 -17.12 -4.44 -7.92
C THR A 57 -16.30 -4.06 -6.69
N TYR A 58 -14.97 -4.10 -6.81
CA TYR A 58 -14.08 -3.74 -5.70
C TYR A 58 -14.12 -2.23 -5.42
N LEU A 59 -14.29 -1.40 -6.45
CA LEU A 59 -14.48 0.04 -6.26
C LEU A 59 -15.74 0.33 -5.44
N ARG A 60 -16.84 -0.35 -5.72
CA ARG A 60 -18.07 -0.19 -4.93
C ARG A 60 -17.88 -0.60 -3.47
N ARG A 61 -17.10 -1.65 -3.23
CA ARG A 61 -16.76 -2.08 -1.85
C ARG A 61 -15.92 -1.05 -1.13
N LEU A 62 -14.92 -0.48 -1.80
CA LEU A 62 -14.07 0.57 -1.23
C LEU A 62 -14.85 1.85 -0.95
N GLU A 63 -15.79 2.21 -1.83
CA GLU A 63 -16.67 3.35 -1.63
C GLU A 63 -17.56 3.15 -0.41
N LYS A 64 -18.11 1.94 -0.25
CA LYS A 64 -18.94 1.58 0.90
C LYS A 64 -18.15 1.62 2.22
N LYS A 65 -16.86 1.35 2.18
CA LYS A 65 -15.95 1.41 3.33
C LYS A 65 -15.37 2.80 3.57
N ASP A 66 -15.79 3.80 2.81
CA ASP A 66 -15.32 5.19 2.87
C ASP A 66 -13.85 5.38 2.54
N PHE A 67 -13.27 4.51 1.71
CA PHE A 67 -11.91 4.68 1.21
C PHE A 67 -11.82 5.60 0.00
N ILE A 68 -12.88 5.61 -0.80
CA ILE A 68 -12.91 6.38 -2.04
C ILE A 68 -14.26 7.03 -2.23
N GLU A 69 -14.30 8.02 -3.12
CA GLU A 69 -15.54 8.57 -3.66
C GLU A 69 -15.39 8.69 -5.17
N THR A 70 -16.51 8.66 -5.87
CA THR A 70 -16.54 8.84 -7.32
C THR A 70 -17.12 10.22 -7.61
N LYS A 71 -16.39 11.02 -8.40
CA LYS A 71 -16.82 12.34 -8.82
C LYS A 71 -17.06 12.36 -10.32
N LYS A 72 -18.16 12.94 -10.74
CA LYS A 72 -18.48 13.12 -12.15
C LYS A 72 -18.14 14.53 -12.62
N GLU A 73 -17.41 14.62 -13.72
CA GLU A 73 -17.16 15.86 -14.43
C GLU A 73 -17.60 15.66 -15.88
N GLY A 74 -18.75 16.18 -16.25
CA GLY A 74 -19.35 15.95 -17.55
C GLY A 74 -19.73 14.48 -17.71
N ARG A 75 -19.18 13.82 -18.75
CA ARG A 75 -19.43 12.40 -19.03
C ARG A 75 -18.43 11.46 -18.37
N ARG A 76 -17.41 12.00 -17.73
CA ARG A 76 -16.34 11.19 -17.10
C ARG A 76 -16.54 11.06 -15.61
N SER A 77 -16.19 9.89 -15.09
CA SER A 77 -16.17 9.63 -13.67
C SER A 77 -14.72 9.48 -13.21
N PHE A 78 -14.38 10.15 -12.12
CA PHE A 78 -13.05 10.09 -11.52
C PHE A 78 -13.15 9.48 -10.14
N ILE A 79 -12.16 8.68 -9.81
CA ILE A 79 -12.05 8.02 -8.51
C ILE A 79 -11.09 8.84 -7.65
N CYS A 80 -11.53 9.19 -6.44
CA CYS A 80 -10.73 9.99 -5.52
C CYS A 80 -10.60 9.26 -4.19
N SER A 81 -9.37 9.17 -3.65
CA SER A 81 -9.18 8.59 -2.34
C SER A 81 -9.71 9.52 -1.25
N LYS A 82 -10.29 8.95 -0.21
CA LYS A 82 -10.75 9.65 1.00
C LYS A 82 -9.85 9.35 2.19
N VAL A 83 -9.01 8.34 2.08
CA VAL A 83 -8.08 7.91 3.12
C VAL A 83 -6.67 8.19 2.62
N ASP A 84 -5.88 8.86 3.42
CA ASP A 84 -4.48 9.13 3.10
C ASP A 84 -3.66 7.83 3.24
N GLU A 85 -2.78 7.56 2.29
CA GLU A 85 -1.97 6.35 2.28
C GLU A 85 -1.11 6.23 3.54
N SER A 86 -0.55 7.34 4.02
CA SER A 86 0.28 7.32 5.23
C SER A 86 -0.53 6.93 6.48
N ASP A 87 -1.80 7.33 6.55
CA ASP A 87 -2.68 6.91 7.63
C ASP A 87 -2.99 5.42 7.53
N TYR A 88 -3.16 4.91 6.32
CA TYR A 88 -3.39 3.49 6.11
C TYR A 88 -2.17 2.66 6.50
N HIS A 89 -0.95 3.16 6.29
CA HIS A 89 0.27 2.49 6.75
C HIS A 89 0.25 2.27 8.26
N LYS A 90 -0.28 3.24 9.02
CA LYS A 90 -0.42 3.10 10.48
C LYS A 90 -1.38 1.97 10.85
N VAL A 91 -2.45 1.81 10.08
CA VAL A 91 -3.41 0.70 10.24
C VAL A 91 -2.70 -0.65 10.03
N GLN A 92 -1.85 -0.74 9.03
CA GLN A 92 -1.05 -1.93 8.74
C GLN A 92 -0.12 -2.28 9.90
N PHE A 93 0.60 -1.28 10.43
CA PHE A 93 1.51 -1.47 11.54
C PHE A 93 0.76 -1.91 12.80
N GLU A 94 -0.38 -1.28 13.09
CA GLU A 94 -1.20 -1.63 14.25
C GLU A 94 -1.70 -3.08 14.16
N GLN A 95 -2.15 -3.49 12.99
CA GLN A 95 -2.61 -4.86 12.75
C GLN A 95 -1.47 -5.86 12.94
N MET A 96 -0.31 -5.56 12.39
CA MET A 96 0.88 -6.41 12.51
C MET A 96 1.31 -6.56 13.97
N LYS A 97 1.32 -5.45 14.71
CA LYS A 97 1.64 -5.45 16.14
C LYS A 97 0.70 -6.38 16.92
N LYS A 98 -0.61 -6.26 16.70
CA LYS A 98 -1.62 -7.06 17.40
C LYS A 98 -1.53 -8.54 17.07
N VAL A 99 -1.35 -8.88 15.80
CA VAL A 99 -1.39 -10.26 15.35
C VAL A 99 -0.08 -11.01 15.66
N TRP A 100 1.06 -10.36 15.46
CA TRP A 100 2.35 -11.04 15.45
C TRP A 100 3.29 -10.65 16.58
N PHE A 101 3.06 -9.54 17.26
CA PHE A 101 3.98 -8.99 18.26
C PHE A 101 3.33 -8.75 19.63
N ASP A 102 2.34 -9.57 19.96
CA ASP A 102 1.67 -9.55 21.27
C ASP A 102 1.18 -8.16 21.70
N ASP A 103 0.73 -7.37 20.71
CA ASP A 103 0.25 -6.00 20.91
C ASP A 103 1.31 -5.08 21.55
N SER A 104 2.59 -5.35 21.28
CA SER A 104 3.72 -4.61 21.85
C SER A 104 4.53 -3.89 20.79
N TRP A 105 4.59 -2.56 20.89
CA TRP A 105 5.46 -1.76 20.02
C TRP A 105 6.94 -2.06 20.29
N ASP A 106 7.29 -2.41 21.52
CA ASP A 106 8.68 -2.75 21.87
C ASP A 106 9.12 -4.01 21.12
N GLU A 107 8.31 -5.07 21.13
CA GLU A 107 8.62 -6.29 20.39
C GLU A 107 8.68 -6.06 18.89
N PHE A 108 7.73 -5.29 18.36
CA PHE A 108 7.70 -4.91 16.95
C PHE A 108 8.99 -4.17 16.55
N SER A 109 9.37 -3.17 17.36
CA SER A 109 10.55 -2.33 17.08
C SER A 109 11.85 -3.14 17.12
N VAL A 110 11.98 -4.05 18.07
CA VAL A 110 13.16 -4.91 18.17
C VAL A 110 13.28 -5.81 16.94
N ALA A 111 12.19 -6.45 16.54
CA ALA A 111 12.19 -7.32 15.37
C ALA A 111 12.51 -6.54 14.09
N LEU A 112 11.92 -5.36 13.93
CA LEU A 112 12.20 -4.50 12.78
C LEU A 112 13.65 -4.04 12.76
N SER A 113 14.19 -3.65 13.91
CA SER A 113 15.58 -3.24 14.05
C SER A 113 16.55 -4.36 13.64
N ASP A 114 16.25 -5.60 14.02
CA ASP A 114 17.07 -6.75 13.65
C ASP A 114 17.09 -6.96 12.14
N VAL A 115 15.96 -6.83 11.47
CA VAL A 115 15.86 -6.95 10.02
C VAL A 115 16.68 -5.84 9.33
N VAL A 116 16.55 -4.61 9.80
CA VAL A 116 17.27 -3.46 9.22
C VAL A 116 18.78 -3.63 9.39
N LYS A 117 19.24 -4.08 10.56
CA LYS A 117 20.65 -4.33 10.82
C LYS A 117 21.21 -5.44 9.93
N GLN A 118 20.43 -6.51 9.73
CA GLN A 118 20.83 -7.62 8.86
C GLN A 118 21.00 -7.14 7.41
N GLU A 119 20.09 -6.32 6.92
CA GLU A 119 20.16 -5.75 5.58
C GLU A 119 21.41 -4.87 5.42
N GLU A 120 21.73 -4.05 6.40
CA GLU A 120 22.92 -3.20 6.39
C GLU A 120 24.20 -4.04 6.40
N ASN A 121 24.24 -5.09 7.20
CA ASN A 121 25.39 -6.00 7.24
C ASN A 121 25.60 -6.72 5.91
N ASP A 122 24.51 -7.15 5.27
CA ASP A 122 24.56 -7.83 3.96
C ASP A 122 25.09 -6.89 2.88
N LYS A 123 24.69 -5.63 2.90
CA LYS A 123 25.20 -4.60 1.98
C LYS A 123 26.70 -4.38 2.19
N LEU A 124 27.12 -4.31 3.44
CA LEU A 124 28.52 -4.10 3.78
C LEU A 124 29.38 -5.28 3.32
N ARG A 125 28.91 -6.52 3.54
CA ARG A 125 29.60 -7.72 3.05
C ARG A 125 29.75 -7.72 1.54
N ARG A 126 28.70 -7.35 0.81
CA ARG A 126 28.76 -7.26 -0.66
C ARG A 126 29.79 -6.24 -1.12
N LEU A 127 29.87 -5.08 -0.45
CA LEU A 127 30.87 -4.07 -0.77
C LEU A 127 32.29 -4.58 -0.51
N ILE A 128 32.51 -5.30 0.58
CA ILE A 128 33.80 -5.88 0.91
C ILE A 128 34.19 -6.94 -0.13
N ASP A 129 33.26 -7.81 -0.51
CA ASP A 129 33.49 -8.85 -1.52
C ASP A 129 33.84 -8.24 -2.88
N ASP A 130 33.14 -7.18 -3.27
CA ASP A 130 33.41 -6.45 -4.52
C ASP A 130 34.83 -5.82 -4.50
N LEU A 131 35.24 -5.29 -3.37
CA LEU A 131 36.60 -4.74 -3.22
C LEU A 131 37.67 -5.81 -3.31
N ASP A 132 37.44 -6.97 -2.71
CA ASP A 132 38.36 -8.12 -2.79
C ASP A 132 38.48 -8.61 -4.22
N ASP A 133 37.37 -8.73 -4.95
CA ASP A 133 37.37 -9.13 -6.36
C ASP A 133 38.08 -8.12 -7.25
N SER A 134 38.00 -6.82 -6.95
CA SER A 134 38.69 -5.80 -7.74
C SER A 134 40.18 -5.68 -7.40
N ALA A 135 40.63 -6.26 -6.31
CA ALA A 135 42.06 -6.25 -5.91
C ALA A 135 42.92 -7.26 -6.68
N ASP A 136 42.29 -8.21 -7.37
CA ASP A 136 42.97 -9.17 -8.24
C ASP A 136 43.12 -8.61 -9.64
#